data_72dda4cdf4a43835cc729c89b357a70f
#
_entry.id   72dda4cdf4a43835cc729c89b357a70f
#
_cell.length_a   1.000
_cell.length_b   1.000
_cell.length_c   1.000
_cell.angle_alpha   90.00
_cell.angle_beta   90.00
_cell.angle_gamma   90.00
#
_symmetry.space_group_name_H-M   'P 1'
#
loop_
_entity.id
_entity.type
_entity.pdbx_description
1 polymer ?
#
loop_
_entity_poly.entity_id
_entity_poly.type
_entity_poly.pdbx_seq_one_letter_code
_entity_poly.pdbx_strand_id
1 'polypeptide(L)'
;MNDPEILMDVHNHSNLSPDGSNDPEEMVRRAIELGIRYYSLTDHLEINKFYDEEYLYEEPVKRASEISPALIKKYADKINMAYGVELGQPLQDMELTKRMLSSYDYDFIIGSLHMCNGWEDFYLLDYNEVQPEMIMKLYFEEMLEMARWGEFDVLGHLTYPLRYIVGESELYIDMSKYLPIIKEIFSTLIKNDIGIEINSSGLRQKIGLTLPDEYYVRLYKELGGKILTVGSDAHCTQDLXXXSEKVFRRL
;
A
#
# COMPACT_ATOMS: atom_id res chain seq x y z
N MET A 1 11.15 1.19 31.89
CA MET A 1 10.57 -0.01 31.27
C MET A 1 10.34 0.35 29.82
N ASN A 2 11.03 -0.32 28.90
CA ASN A 2 10.76 -0.11 27.49
C ASN A 2 9.38 -0.73 27.21
N ASP A 3 8.45 0.06 26.71
CA ASP A 3 7.19 -0.47 26.19
C ASP A 3 7.54 -1.57 25.18
N PRO A 4 6.87 -2.70 25.23
CA PRO A 4 7.09 -3.73 24.21
C PRO A 4 6.83 -3.11 22.84
N GLU A 5 7.79 -3.25 21.94
CA GLU A 5 7.64 -2.78 20.55
C GLU A 5 6.34 -3.38 19.98
N ILE A 6 5.41 -2.50 19.63
CA ILE A 6 4.14 -2.93 19.01
C ILE A 6 4.45 -3.21 17.56
N LEU A 7 4.56 -4.48 17.20
CA LEU A 7 4.77 -4.88 15.82
C LEU A 7 3.45 -4.81 15.06
N MET A 8 3.46 -4.04 13.98
CA MET A 8 2.32 -3.85 13.09
C MET A 8 2.76 -4.21 11.67
N ASP A 9 1.92 -4.92 10.96
CA ASP A 9 2.10 -5.20 9.54
C ASP A 9 0.71 -5.31 8.90
N VAL A 10 0.23 -4.21 8.33
CA VAL A 10 -1.14 -4.12 7.83
C VAL A 10 -1.22 -3.96 6.31
N HIS A 11 -0.15 -4.33 5.59
CA HIS A 11 -0.13 -4.37 4.14
C HIS A 11 0.55 -5.68 3.70
N ASN A 12 -0.25 -6.66 3.32
CA ASN A 12 0.22 -8.01 2.98
C ASN A 12 -0.74 -8.68 1.99
N HIS A 13 -0.18 -9.51 1.14
CA HIS A 13 -0.89 -10.22 0.08
C HIS A 13 -0.81 -11.73 0.27
N SER A 14 -1.92 -12.39 -0.04
CA SER A 14 -2.00 -13.85 -0.08
C SER A 14 -2.10 -14.32 -1.53
N ASN A 15 -2.31 -15.61 -1.74
CA ASN A 15 -2.54 -16.16 -3.09
C ASN A 15 -3.93 -15.79 -3.67
N LEU A 16 -4.65 -14.88 -3.02
CA LEU A 16 -5.82 -14.23 -3.60
C LEU A 16 -5.40 -13.04 -4.48
N SER A 17 -4.21 -12.51 -4.26
CA SER A 17 -3.56 -11.58 -5.19
C SER A 17 -2.83 -12.38 -6.27
N PRO A 18 -2.80 -11.92 -7.53
CA PRO A 18 -2.22 -12.69 -8.64
C PRO A 18 -0.72 -12.96 -8.48
N ASP A 19 -0.04 -12.14 -7.70
CA ASP A 19 1.40 -12.22 -7.43
C ASP A 19 1.72 -12.74 -6.03
N GLY A 20 0.71 -13.03 -5.23
CA GLY A 20 0.89 -13.62 -3.90
C GLY A 20 1.06 -15.14 -3.96
N SER A 21 1.85 -15.69 -3.05
CA SER A 21 2.28 -17.10 -3.12
C SER A 21 1.65 -18.01 -2.08
N ASN A 22 1.34 -17.49 -0.90
CA ASN A 22 0.92 -18.30 0.24
C ASN A 22 -0.58 -18.16 0.52
N ASP A 23 -1.18 -19.24 1.01
CA ASP A 23 -2.57 -19.26 1.45
C ASP A 23 -2.80 -18.20 2.56
N PRO A 24 -3.96 -17.54 2.60
CA PRO A 24 -4.27 -16.54 3.64
C PRO A 24 -3.99 -17.02 5.07
N GLU A 25 -4.32 -18.26 5.39
CA GLU A 25 -4.09 -18.78 6.75
C GLU A 25 -2.59 -18.99 7.02
N GLU A 26 -1.80 -19.36 6.01
CA GLU A 26 -0.34 -19.48 6.16
C GLU A 26 0.28 -18.11 6.49
N MET A 27 -0.19 -17.04 5.81
CA MET A 27 0.26 -15.66 6.09
C MET A 27 -0.06 -15.28 7.54
N VAL A 28 -1.29 -15.53 8.01
CA VAL A 28 -1.71 -15.23 9.38
C VAL A 28 -0.89 -16.02 10.41
N ARG A 29 -0.68 -17.31 10.17
CA ARG A 29 0.13 -18.14 11.08
C ARG A 29 1.55 -17.60 11.21
N ARG A 30 2.12 -17.20 10.07
CA ARG A 30 3.47 -16.63 10.06
C ARG A 30 3.52 -15.29 10.81
N ALA A 31 2.52 -14.44 10.65
CA ALA A 31 2.42 -13.18 11.39
C ALA A 31 2.40 -13.43 12.91
N ILE A 32 1.63 -14.43 13.35
CA ILE A 32 1.56 -14.83 14.78
C ILE A 32 2.95 -15.32 15.26
N GLU A 33 3.62 -16.18 14.49
CA GLU A 33 4.96 -16.70 14.83
C GLU A 33 5.99 -15.56 15.00
N LEU A 34 5.86 -14.50 14.20
CA LEU A 34 6.74 -13.33 14.24
C LEU A 34 6.38 -12.36 15.37
N GLY A 35 5.27 -12.60 16.09
CA GLY A 35 4.82 -11.74 17.18
C GLY A 35 4.15 -10.46 16.72
N ILE A 36 3.67 -10.41 15.48
CA ILE A 36 2.92 -9.26 14.96
C ILE A 36 1.63 -9.13 15.78
N ARG A 37 1.31 -7.92 16.22
CA ARG A 37 0.18 -7.63 17.11
C ARG A 37 -1.02 -7.05 16.34
N TYR A 38 -0.75 -6.29 15.28
CA TYR A 38 -1.77 -5.69 14.41
C TYR A 38 -1.47 -6.08 12.98
N TYR A 39 -2.43 -6.72 12.33
CA TYR A 39 -2.23 -7.37 11.04
C TYR A 39 -3.44 -7.19 10.14
N SER A 40 -3.19 -7.02 8.85
CA SER A 40 -4.26 -7.07 7.85
C SER A 40 -3.76 -7.78 6.60
N LEU A 41 -4.59 -8.66 6.05
CA LEU A 41 -4.46 -9.09 4.66
C LEU A 41 -5.17 -8.05 3.81
N THR A 42 -4.46 -7.53 2.83
CA THR A 42 -4.92 -6.44 1.98
C THR A 42 -4.70 -6.82 0.51
N ASP A 43 -5.23 -7.99 0.13
CA ASP A 43 -5.12 -8.48 -1.24
C ASP A 43 -5.61 -7.42 -2.24
N HIS A 44 -5.04 -7.45 -3.44
CA HIS A 44 -5.28 -6.44 -4.48
C HIS A 44 -6.74 -6.38 -4.93
N LEU A 45 -7.23 -5.15 -5.06
CA LEU A 45 -8.43 -4.79 -5.82
C LEU A 45 -8.01 -3.69 -6.80
N GLU A 46 -7.64 -4.09 -8.01
CA GLU A 46 -7.13 -3.17 -9.04
C GLU A 46 -8.27 -2.62 -9.88
N ILE A 47 -8.50 -1.33 -9.78
CA ILE A 47 -9.52 -0.63 -10.56
C ILE A 47 -8.82 -0.02 -11.79
N ASN A 48 -8.90 -0.71 -12.91
CA ASN A 48 -8.26 -0.18 -14.12
C ASN A 48 -9.07 -0.56 -15.37
N LYS A 49 -8.96 0.28 -16.38
CA LYS A 49 -9.57 0.06 -17.71
C LYS A 49 -8.53 -0.37 -18.75
N PHE A 50 -7.26 -0.44 -18.34
CA PHE A 50 -6.18 -0.82 -19.25
C PHE A 50 -6.28 -2.29 -19.62
N TYR A 51 -6.51 -3.14 -18.60
CA TYR A 51 -6.67 -4.58 -18.77
C TYR A 51 -8.17 -4.92 -18.71
N ASP A 52 -8.69 -5.55 -19.74
CA ASP A 52 -10.08 -5.99 -19.80
C ASP A 52 -10.26 -7.29 -19.00
N GLU A 53 -9.92 -7.22 -17.72
CA GLU A 53 -9.85 -8.36 -16.80
C GLU A 53 -10.55 -8.09 -15.46
N GLU A 54 -11.59 -7.28 -15.49
CA GLU A 54 -12.39 -6.92 -14.30
C GLU A 54 -12.78 -8.15 -13.47
N TYR A 55 -13.18 -9.21 -14.12
CA TYR A 55 -13.63 -10.42 -13.45
C TYR A 55 -12.53 -11.11 -12.63
N LEU A 56 -11.26 -10.93 -12.98
CA LEU A 56 -10.15 -11.58 -12.28
C LEU A 56 -10.02 -11.10 -10.83
N TYR A 57 -10.40 -9.86 -10.56
CA TYR A 57 -10.34 -9.32 -9.20
C TYR A 57 -11.63 -9.55 -8.42
N GLU A 58 -12.77 -9.64 -9.08
CA GLU A 58 -14.06 -9.85 -8.38
C GLU A 58 -14.09 -11.18 -7.62
N GLU A 59 -13.64 -12.27 -8.23
CA GLU A 59 -13.66 -13.58 -7.56
C GLU A 59 -12.64 -13.67 -6.41
N PRO A 60 -11.37 -13.23 -6.54
CA PRO A 60 -10.45 -13.16 -5.40
C PRO A 60 -10.99 -12.28 -4.26
N VAL A 61 -11.55 -11.11 -4.55
CA VAL A 61 -12.10 -10.20 -3.54
C VAL A 61 -13.29 -10.87 -2.82
N LYS A 62 -14.16 -11.55 -3.56
CA LYS A 62 -15.27 -12.31 -2.97
C LYS A 62 -14.74 -13.39 -2.03
N ARG A 63 -13.73 -14.14 -2.44
CA ARG A 63 -13.12 -15.18 -1.59
C ARG A 63 -12.49 -14.54 -0.35
N ALA A 64 -11.81 -13.40 -0.48
CA ALA A 64 -11.24 -12.68 0.65
C ALA A 64 -12.32 -12.28 1.67
N SER A 65 -13.50 -11.84 1.19
CA SER A 65 -14.62 -11.44 2.05
C SER A 65 -15.19 -12.61 2.88
N GLU A 66 -14.98 -13.83 2.44
CA GLU A 66 -15.42 -15.04 3.17
C GLU A 66 -14.31 -15.54 4.10
N ILE A 67 -13.05 -15.52 3.63
CA ILE A 67 -11.91 -16.10 4.34
C ILE A 67 -11.44 -15.18 5.47
N SER A 68 -11.28 -13.86 5.23
CA SER A 68 -10.68 -12.95 6.20
C SER A 68 -11.49 -12.86 7.50
N PRO A 69 -12.84 -12.69 7.47
CA PRO A 69 -13.60 -12.71 8.73
C PRO A 69 -13.53 -14.05 9.48
N ALA A 70 -13.43 -15.17 8.75
CA ALA A 70 -13.27 -16.48 9.39
C ALA A 70 -11.91 -16.59 10.11
N LEU A 71 -10.82 -16.08 9.49
CA LEU A 71 -9.49 -16.05 10.09
C LEU A 71 -9.43 -15.09 11.29
N ILE A 72 -10.05 -13.92 11.18
CA ILE A 72 -10.16 -12.94 12.27
C ILE A 72 -10.79 -13.64 13.49
N LYS A 73 -11.92 -14.30 13.29
CA LYS A 73 -12.62 -15.02 14.36
C LYS A 73 -11.76 -16.16 14.92
N LYS A 74 -11.09 -16.93 14.04
CA LYS A 74 -10.28 -18.10 14.43
C LYS A 74 -9.07 -17.72 15.28
N TYR A 75 -8.46 -16.57 15.01
CA TYR A 75 -7.20 -16.16 15.66
C TYR A 75 -7.36 -14.97 16.60
N ALA A 76 -8.59 -14.62 16.98
CA ALA A 76 -8.89 -13.44 17.81
C ALA A 76 -8.15 -13.40 19.15
N ASP A 77 -7.78 -14.56 19.71
CA ASP A 77 -7.02 -14.64 20.97
C ASP A 77 -5.50 -14.50 20.80
N LYS A 78 -5.02 -14.43 19.55
CA LYS A 78 -3.58 -14.47 19.21
C LYS A 78 -3.07 -13.20 18.52
N ILE A 79 -3.91 -12.57 17.71
CA ILE A 79 -3.50 -11.43 16.88
C ILE A 79 -4.72 -10.53 16.63
N ASN A 80 -4.50 -9.21 16.61
CA ASN A 80 -5.55 -8.25 16.23
C ASN A 80 -5.53 -8.11 14.71
N MET A 81 -6.58 -8.57 14.05
CA MET A 81 -6.68 -8.54 12.60
C MET A 81 -7.81 -7.64 12.14
N ALA A 82 -7.60 -6.99 11.00
CA ALA A 82 -8.62 -6.27 10.25
C ALA A 82 -8.83 -6.96 8.89
N TYR A 83 -10.06 -6.91 8.37
CA TYR A 83 -10.34 -7.31 7.00
C TYR A 83 -10.02 -6.10 6.11
N GLY A 84 -8.94 -6.20 5.37
CA GLY A 84 -8.44 -5.09 4.57
C GLY A 84 -8.46 -5.35 3.06
N VAL A 85 -8.13 -4.30 2.32
CA VAL A 85 -7.96 -4.37 0.87
C VAL A 85 -6.94 -3.31 0.45
N GLU A 86 -6.10 -3.63 -0.54
CA GLU A 86 -5.33 -2.63 -1.25
C GLU A 86 -6.09 -2.24 -2.51
N LEU A 87 -6.62 -1.03 -2.51
CA LEU A 87 -7.45 -0.48 -3.57
C LEU A 87 -6.58 0.33 -4.54
N GLY A 88 -6.28 -0.29 -5.68
CA GLY A 88 -5.44 0.32 -6.71
C GLY A 88 -6.24 1.20 -7.68
N GLN A 89 -5.73 2.40 -7.97
CA GLN A 89 -6.25 3.34 -8.98
C GLN A 89 -7.77 3.58 -8.91
N PRO A 90 -8.37 3.90 -7.75
CA PRO A 90 -9.85 3.94 -7.63
C PRO A 90 -10.56 4.91 -8.58
N LEU A 91 -9.87 5.97 -9.02
CA LEU A 91 -10.49 6.99 -9.86
C LEU A 91 -10.57 6.59 -11.33
N GLN A 92 -9.92 5.50 -11.74
CA GLN A 92 -9.95 5.08 -13.16
C GLN A 92 -11.31 4.50 -13.57
N ASP A 93 -12.07 3.93 -12.62
CA ASP A 93 -13.46 3.55 -12.84
C ASP A 93 -14.27 3.74 -11.56
N MET A 94 -14.88 4.90 -11.42
CA MET A 94 -15.66 5.28 -10.23
C MET A 94 -16.91 4.44 -10.02
N GLU A 95 -17.50 3.89 -11.10
CA GLU A 95 -18.68 3.02 -10.96
C GLU A 95 -18.27 1.66 -10.38
N LEU A 96 -17.19 1.09 -10.91
CA LEU A 96 -16.63 -0.15 -10.39
C LEU A 96 -16.16 0.03 -8.93
N THR A 97 -15.40 1.11 -8.64
CA THR A 97 -14.93 1.41 -7.29
C THR A 97 -16.08 1.44 -6.28
N LYS A 98 -17.13 2.22 -6.57
CA LYS A 98 -18.30 2.33 -5.68
C LYS A 98 -19.00 0.98 -5.50
N ARG A 99 -19.15 0.23 -6.58
CA ARG A 99 -19.77 -1.10 -6.52
C ARG A 99 -18.97 -2.03 -5.61
N MET A 100 -17.64 -2.08 -5.79
CA MET A 100 -16.78 -2.98 -5.02
C MET A 100 -16.73 -2.56 -3.55
N LEU A 101 -16.56 -1.27 -3.26
CA LEU A 101 -16.54 -0.80 -1.87
C LEU A 101 -17.87 -1.00 -1.15
N SER A 102 -19.02 -0.88 -1.85
CA SER A 102 -20.33 -1.08 -1.24
C SER A 102 -20.72 -2.55 -1.11
N SER A 103 -20.01 -3.46 -1.78
CA SER A 103 -20.32 -4.90 -1.75
C SER A 103 -19.72 -5.65 -0.57
N TYR A 104 -18.72 -5.07 0.10
CA TYR A 104 -17.97 -5.73 1.15
C TYR A 104 -17.70 -4.77 2.32
N ASP A 105 -17.76 -5.29 3.54
CA ASP A 105 -17.56 -4.50 4.78
C ASP A 105 -16.08 -4.52 5.19
N TYR A 106 -15.26 -3.76 4.48
CA TYR A 106 -13.83 -3.63 4.82
C TYR A 106 -13.66 -2.87 6.14
N ASP A 107 -12.77 -3.36 6.99
CA ASP A 107 -12.31 -2.66 8.20
C ASP A 107 -11.19 -1.66 7.89
N PHE A 108 -10.47 -1.86 6.75
CA PHE A 108 -9.25 -1.11 6.46
C PHE A 108 -8.99 -1.09 4.95
N ILE A 109 -8.83 0.11 4.40
CA ILE A 109 -8.61 0.32 2.95
C ILE A 109 -7.31 1.10 2.75
N ILE A 110 -6.37 0.50 2.02
CA ILE A 110 -5.16 1.19 1.54
C ILE A 110 -5.47 1.74 0.14
N GLY A 111 -5.33 3.05 -0.05
CA GLY A 111 -5.45 3.65 -1.39
C GLY A 111 -4.10 3.70 -2.07
N SER A 112 -3.98 3.08 -3.24
CA SER A 112 -2.71 2.91 -3.95
C SER A 112 -2.80 3.31 -5.42
N LEU A 113 -1.65 3.63 -6.01
CA LEU A 113 -1.52 3.82 -7.47
C LEU A 113 -0.37 2.94 -7.97
N HIS A 114 -0.70 1.95 -8.79
CA HIS A 114 0.28 1.07 -9.44
C HIS A 114 0.51 1.45 -10.91
N MET A 115 -0.37 2.27 -11.46
CA MET A 115 -0.28 2.79 -12.83
C MET A 115 -1.00 4.14 -12.92
N CYS A 116 -0.58 4.99 -13.84
CA CYS A 116 -1.32 6.20 -14.19
C CYS A 116 -2.38 5.86 -15.24
N ASN A 117 -3.43 6.69 -15.31
CA ASN A 117 -4.51 6.51 -16.28
C ASN A 117 -3.95 6.52 -17.72
N GLY A 118 -4.24 5.45 -18.45
CA GLY A 118 -3.77 5.28 -19.83
C GLY A 118 -2.34 4.74 -19.96
N TRP A 119 -1.72 4.33 -18.85
CA TRP A 119 -0.39 3.75 -18.83
C TRP A 119 -0.42 2.33 -18.25
N GLU A 120 0.56 1.54 -18.62
CA GLU A 120 0.79 0.22 -17.99
C GLU A 120 1.29 0.41 -16.56
N ASP A 121 1.25 -0.66 -15.77
CA ASP A 121 1.84 -0.71 -14.44
C ASP A 121 3.29 -0.21 -14.48
N PHE A 122 3.67 0.55 -13.44
CA PHE A 122 5.01 1.15 -13.34
C PHE A 122 6.13 0.10 -13.46
N TYR A 123 5.86 -1.13 -13.03
CA TYR A 123 6.86 -2.20 -13.12
C TYR A 123 7.09 -2.66 -14.57
N LEU A 124 6.14 -2.43 -15.47
CA LEU A 124 6.23 -2.82 -16.89
C LEU A 124 6.88 -1.74 -17.76
N LEU A 125 7.01 -0.52 -17.26
CA LEU A 125 7.51 0.60 -18.07
C LEU A 125 9.01 0.49 -18.33
N ASP A 126 9.40 0.74 -19.59
CA ASP A 126 10.81 0.90 -19.94
C ASP A 126 11.22 2.37 -19.73
N TYR A 127 11.87 2.64 -18.63
CA TYR A 127 12.30 4.00 -18.26
C TYR A 127 13.45 4.56 -19.11
N ASN A 128 13.95 3.79 -20.09
CA ASN A 128 14.83 4.32 -21.13
C ASN A 128 14.02 4.93 -22.28
N GLU A 129 12.77 4.54 -22.45
CA GLU A 129 11.87 5.04 -23.50
C GLU A 129 10.88 6.09 -22.97
N VAL A 130 10.39 5.90 -21.73
CA VAL A 130 9.47 6.84 -21.08
C VAL A 130 10.27 7.83 -20.23
N GLN A 131 9.86 9.10 -20.23
CA GLN A 131 10.51 10.12 -19.40
C GLN A 131 10.08 9.97 -17.94
N PRO A 132 11.00 9.62 -17.02
CA PRO A 132 10.64 9.40 -15.62
C PRO A 132 9.99 10.61 -14.95
N GLU A 133 10.43 11.84 -15.31
CA GLU A 133 9.86 13.06 -14.74
C GLU A 133 8.40 13.25 -15.14
N MET A 134 8.03 12.82 -16.35
CA MET A 134 6.63 12.88 -16.79
C MET A 134 5.78 11.90 -15.98
N ILE A 135 6.27 10.67 -15.80
CA ILE A 135 5.57 9.64 -15.00
C ILE A 135 5.40 10.14 -13.56
N MET A 136 6.46 10.65 -12.92
CA MET A 136 6.38 11.16 -11.55
C MET A 136 5.37 12.31 -11.41
N LYS A 137 5.33 13.19 -12.43
CA LYS A 137 4.36 14.30 -12.43
C LYS A 137 2.93 13.77 -12.48
N LEU A 138 2.62 12.88 -13.44
CA LEU A 138 1.30 12.27 -13.58
C LEU A 138 0.92 11.52 -12.30
N TYR A 139 1.84 10.73 -11.75
CA TYR A 139 1.64 9.97 -10.53
C TYR A 139 1.18 10.86 -9.37
N PHE A 140 1.91 11.95 -9.10
CA PHE A 140 1.54 12.83 -7.99
C PHE A 140 0.27 13.64 -8.28
N GLU A 141 -0.01 13.97 -9.54
CA GLU A 141 -1.26 14.64 -9.91
C GLU A 141 -2.47 13.71 -9.66
N GLU A 142 -2.39 12.44 -10.09
CA GLU A 142 -3.46 11.48 -9.84
C GLU A 142 -3.59 11.15 -8.36
N MET A 143 -2.47 11.04 -7.64
CA MET A 143 -2.48 10.81 -6.20
C MET A 143 -3.14 11.95 -5.44
N LEU A 144 -2.94 13.20 -5.87
CA LEU A 144 -3.61 14.36 -5.25
C LEU A 144 -5.12 14.27 -5.47
N GLU A 145 -5.57 13.89 -6.67
CA GLU A 145 -7.01 13.69 -6.91
C GLU A 145 -7.57 12.55 -6.05
N MET A 146 -6.82 11.45 -5.90
CA MET A 146 -7.19 10.35 -5.03
C MET A 146 -7.28 10.81 -3.57
N ALA A 147 -6.32 11.62 -3.10
CA ALA A 147 -6.37 12.20 -1.74
C ALA A 147 -7.59 13.11 -1.54
N ARG A 148 -7.99 13.84 -2.58
CA ARG A 148 -9.20 14.69 -2.55
C ARG A 148 -10.48 13.88 -2.51
N TRP A 149 -10.53 12.75 -3.21
CA TRP A 149 -11.65 11.81 -3.18
C TRP A 149 -11.80 11.21 -1.76
N GLY A 150 -10.71 10.71 -1.18
CA GLY A 150 -10.60 10.47 0.25
C GLY A 150 -11.41 9.30 0.84
N GLU A 151 -11.85 8.32 0.05
CA GLU A 151 -12.60 7.18 0.61
C GLU A 151 -11.69 5.96 0.82
N PHE A 152 -10.63 6.16 1.60
CA PHE A 152 -9.69 5.12 2.04
C PHE A 152 -9.06 5.57 3.37
N ASP A 153 -8.42 4.65 4.09
CA ASP A 153 -7.90 4.93 5.45
C ASP A 153 -6.46 5.43 5.46
N VAL A 154 -5.61 4.85 4.61
CA VAL A 154 -4.21 5.28 4.48
C VAL A 154 -3.77 5.28 3.02
N LEU A 155 -2.89 6.22 2.69
CA LEU A 155 -2.23 6.24 1.39
C LEU A 155 -1.07 5.24 1.40
N GLY A 156 -1.10 4.28 0.50
CA GLY A 156 -0.03 3.29 0.31
C GLY A 156 1.23 3.91 -0.30
N HIS A 157 2.34 3.31 -0.05
CA HIS A 157 3.67 3.54 -0.66
C HIS A 157 3.84 4.80 -1.52
N LEU A 158 3.69 5.99 -0.91
CA LEU A 158 3.71 7.33 -1.55
C LEU A 158 4.72 7.49 -2.68
N THR A 159 5.86 6.81 -2.64
CA THR A 159 6.94 6.98 -3.62
C THR A 159 7.17 5.72 -4.46
N TYR A 160 6.11 4.95 -4.72
CA TYR A 160 6.16 3.64 -5.37
C TYR A 160 6.96 3.61 -6.69
N PRO A 161 6.79 4.56 -7.64
CA PRO A 161 7.54 4.47 -8.91
C PRO A 161 9.06 4.57 -8.74
N LEU A 162 9.55 5.15 -7.63
CA LEU A 162 11.00 5.23 -7.39
C LEU A 162 11.64 3.85 -7.27
N ARG A 163 10.85 2.81 -6.89
CA ARG A 163 11.28 1.41 -6.88
C ARG A 163 11.90 1.03 -8.21
N TYR A 164 11.26 1.42 -9.30
CA TYR A 164 11.64 1.06 -10.67
C TYR A 164 12.59 2.09 -11.29
N ILE A 165 12.29 3.38 -11.13
CA ILE A 165 13.10 4.46 -11.71
C ILE A 165 14.50 4.48 -11.09
N VAL A 166 14.56 4.58 -9.76
CA VAL A 166 15.85 4.71 -9.05
C VAL A 166 16.43 3.33 -8.74
N GLY A 167 15.59 2.40 -8.25
CA GLY A 167 16.07 1.09 -7.83
C GLY A 167 16.48 0.21 -8.98
N GLU A 168 15.58 -0.03 -9.93
CA GLU A 168 15.83 -1.00 -11.02
C GLU A 168 16.56 -0.38 -12.19
N SER A 169 16.14 0.81 -12.63
CA SER A 169 16.72 1.48 -13.81
C SER A 169 17.93 2.36 -13.48
N GLU A 170 18.21 2.57 -12.21
CA GLU A 170 19.35 3.37 -11.71
C GLU A 170 19.36 4.81 -12.24
N LEU A 171 18.17 5.36 -12.52
CA LEU A 171 18.02 6.71 -13.05
C LEU A 171 17.84 7.71 -11.90
N TYR A 172 18.37 8.92 -12.11
CA TYR A 172 18.24 9.98 -11.11
C TYR A 172 16.92 10.75 -11.31
N ILE A 173 16.24 11.03 -10.22
CA ILE A 173 15.04 11.89 -10.19
C ILE A 173 15.26 12.97 -9.13
N ASP A 174 15.06 14.23 -9.52
CA ASP A 174 15.09 15.36 -8.57
C ASP A 174 13.72 15.48 -7.87
N MET A 175 13.57 14.80 -6.75
CA MET A 175 12.32 14.78 -5.98
C MET A 175 11.95 16.15 -5.38
N SER A 176 12.89 17.10 -5.32
CA SER A 176 12.59 18.45 -4.82
C SER A 176 11.53 19.18 -5.67
N LYS A 177 11.45 18.83 -6.95
CA LYS A 177 10.46 19.38 -7.90
C LYS A 177 9.02 19.04 -7.49
N TYR A 178 8.84 17.91 -6.80
CA TYR A 178 7.52 17.40 -6.43
C TYR A 178 7.12 17.75 -4.99
N LEU A 179 8.01 18.40 -4.21
CA LEU A 179 7.71 18.77 -2.83
C LEU A 179 6.42 19.62 -2.68
N PRO A 180 6.15 20.59 -3.57
CA PRO A 180 4.91 21.36 -3.43
C PRO A 180 3.64 20.50 -3.52
N ILE A 181 3.57 19.60 -4.51
CA ILE A 181 2.40 18.73 -4.66
C ILE A 181 2.34 17.67 -3.55
N ILE A 182 3.48 17.13 -3.10
CA ILE A 182 3.51 16.19 -1.97
C ILE A 182 2.99 16.85 -0.69
N LYS A 183 3.34 18.11 -0.43
CA LYS A 183 2.81 18.86 0.71
C LYS A 183 1.30 19.07 0.60
N GLU A 184 0.81 19.32 -0.62
CA GLU A 184 -0.64 19.45 -0.86
C GLU A 184 -1.35 18.11 -0.63
N ILE A 185 -0.78 16.99 -1.10
CA ILE A 185 -1.29 15.64 -0.84
C ILE A 185 -1.39 15.45 0.69
N PHE A 186 -0.29 15.64 1.42
CA PHE A 186 -0.27 15.47 2.88
C PHE A 186 -1.31 16.34 3.58
N SER A 187 -1.40 17.61 3.19
CA SER A 187 -2.37 18.54 3.80
C SER A 187 -3.82 18.09 3.54
N THR A 188 -4.07 17.53 2.35
CA THR A 188 -5.39 17.00 1.96
C THR A 188 -5.72 15.73 2.75
N LEU A 189 -4.79 14.80 2.87
CA LEU A 189 -4.95 13.59 3.66
C LEU A 189 -5.23 13.93 5.13
N ILE A 190 -4.44 14.83 5.72
CA ILE A 190 -4.58 15.26 7.12
C ILE A 190 -5.97 15.89 7.35
N LYS A 191 -6.42 16.72 6.43
CA LYS A 191 -7.74 17.37 6.52
C LYS A 191 -8.89 16.34 6.48
N ASN A 192 -8.68 15.23 5.78
CA ASN A 192 -9.67 14.16 5.61
C ASN A 192 -9.51 13.05 6.66
N ASP A 193 -8.63 13.22 7.66
CA ASP A 193 -8.29 12.22 8.69
C ASP A 193 -7.76 10.89 8.07
N ILE A 194 -7.04 10.98 6.95
CA ILE A 194 -6.43 9.84 6.27
C ILE A 194 -4.94 9.80 6.63
N GLY A 195 -4.44 8.57 6.86
CA GLY A 195 -3.04 8.35 7.20
C GLY A 195 -2.13 8.14 5.99
N ILE A 196 -0.87 7.89 6.29
CA ILE A 196 0.08 7.39 5.30
C ILE A 196 0.69 6.07 5.78
N GLU A 197 1.05 5.24 4.84
CA GLU A 197 1.79 4.02 5.09
C GLU A 197 3.30 4.31 5.09
N ILE A 198 4.03 3.55 5.89
CA ILE A 198 5.47 3.35 5.75
C ILE A 198 5.64 1.93 5.21
N ASN A 199 5.83 1.82 3.91
CA ASN A 199 5.96 0.53 3.23
C ASN A 199 7.43 0.10 3.26
N SER A 200 7.68 -1.07 3.85
CA SER A 200 9.05 -1.53 4.06
C SER A 200 9.58 -2.43 2.93
N SER A 201 8.77 -2.71 1.90
CA SER A 201 9.19 -3.59 0.79
C SER A 201 10.45 -3.11 0.08
N GLY A 202 10.60 -1.79 -0.07
CA GLY A 202 11.79 -1.24 -0.72
C GLY A 202 13.11 -1.55 -0.01
N LEU A 203 13.06 -1.90 1.29
CA LEU A 203 14.25 -2.33 2.03
C LEU A 203 14.77 -3.70 1.56
N ARG A 204 13.90 -4.51 0.93
CA ARG A 204 14.24 -5.80 0.34
C ARG A 204 14.67 -5.68 -1.13
N GLN A 205 14.50 -4.50 -1.70
CA GLN A 205 14.72 -4.23 -3.13
C GLN A 205 15.98 -3.36 -3.31
N LYS A 206 16.40 -3.19 -4.56
CA LYS A 206 17.60 -2.40 -4.91
C LYS A 206 17.56 -0.97 -4.40
N ILE A 207 16.37 -0.36 -4.30
CA ILE A 207 16.23 1.01 -3.80
C ILE A 207 16.72 1.15 -2.35
N GLY A 208 16.57 0.11 -1.51
CA GLY A 208 17.10 0.07 -0.15
C GLY A 208 16.48 1.07 0.83
N LEU A 209 15.31 1.62 0.53
CA LEU A 209 14.60 2.63 1.33
C LEU A 209 13.17 2.19 1.59
N THR A 210 12.52 2.75 2.60
CA THR A 210 11.07 2.62 2.74
C THR A 210 10.35 3.51 1.71
N LEU A 211 9.10 3.21 1.43
CA LEU A 211 8.26 3.96 0.51
C LEU A 211 7.04 4.54 1.26
N PRO A 212 7.07 5.82 1.64
CA PRO A 212 8.16 6.77 1.44
C PRO A 212 9.31 6.59 2.46
N ASP A 213 10.43 7.25 2.18
CA ASP A 213 11.57 7.29 3.08
C ASP A 213 11.31 8.20 4.31
N GLU A 214 12.24 8.16 5.26
CA GLU A 214 12.15 8.91 6.52
C GLU A 214 11.91 10.41 6.33
N TYR A 215 12.46 11.01 5.28
CA TYR A 215 12.29 12.46 5.01
C TYR A 215 10.79 12.81 4.85
N TYR A 216 10.05 12.04 4.07
CA TYR A 216 8.62 12.31 3.82
C TYR A 216 7.77 11.98 5.04
N VAL A 217 8.13 10.96 5.81
CA VAL A 217 7.43 10.64 7.07
C VAL A 217 7.57 11.81 8.06
N ARG A 218 8.78 12.36 8.19
CA ARG A 218 9.01 13.55 9.04
C ARG A 218 8.22 14.76 8.54
N LEU A 219 8.24 14.99 7.22
CA LEU A 219 7.47 16.08 6.61
C LEU A 219 5.97 15.94 6.89
N TYR A 220 5.41 14.72 6.79
CA TYR A 220 4.01 14.47 7.11
C TYR A 220 3.71 14.83 8.57
N LYS A 221 4.57 14.40 9.50
CA LYS A 221 4.42 14.73 10.93
C LYS A 221 4.53 16.24 11.18
N GLU A 222 5.49 16.93 10.53
CA GLU A 222 5.67 18.39 10.63
C GLU A 222 4.44 19.16 10.16
N LEU A 223 3.72 18.64 9.16
CA LEU A 223 2.49 19.23 8.64
C LEU A 223 1.28 18.94 9.55
N GLY A 224 1.45 18.11 10.59
CA GLY A 224 0.40 17.79 11.56
C GLY A 224 -0.22 16.41 11.40
N GLY A 225 0.34 15.58 10.54
CA GLY A 225 -0.11 14.19 10.33
C GLY A 225 0.08 13.34 11.58
N LYS A 226 -0.88 12.48 11.87
CA LYS A 226 -0.91 11.68 13.11
C LYS A 226 -1.12 10.19 12.86
N ILE A 227 -1.65 9.82 11.70
CA ILE A 227 -2.03 8.43 11.40
C ILE A 227 -0.93 7.84 10.52
N LEU A 228 -0.25 6.84 11.08
CA LEU A 228 0.82 6.11 10.37
C LEU A 228 0.59 4.63 10.52
N THR A 229 0.71 3.89 9.43
CA THR A 229 0.75 2.44 9.44
C THR A 229 2.10 1.94 8.93
N VAL A 230 2.39 0.69 9.22
CA VAL A 230 3.57 0.01 8.65
C VAL A 230 3.09 -1.22 7.91
N GLY A 231 3.55 -1.36 6.68
CA GLY A 231 3.28 -2.51 5.85
C GLY A 231 4.58 -3.12 5.30
N SER A 232 4.65 -4.45 5.28
CA SER A 232 5.76 -5.13 4.61
C SER A 232 5.52 -5.27 3.11
N ASP A 233 4.26 -5.19 2.68
CA ASP A 233 3.87 -5.45 1.29
C ASP A 233 4.39 -6.84 0.89
N ALA A 234 4.21 -7.78 1.82
CA ALA A 234 4.72 -9.15 1.67
C ALA A 234 3.79 -9.96 0.77
N HIS A 235 4.36 -10.60 -0.23
CA HIS A 235 3.66 -11.49 -1.17
C HIS A 235 3.95 -12.96 -0.87
N CYS A 236 4.67 -13.20 0.22
CA CYS A 236 4.95 -14.54 0.73
C CYS A 236 5.33 -14.46 2.22
N THR A 237 5.24 -15.60 2.89
CA THR A 237 5.51 -15.69 4.34
C THR A 237 6.93 -15.26 4.72
N GLN A 238 7.90 -15.40 3.82
CA GLN A 238 9.30 -15.05 4.06
C GLN A 238 9.51 -13.53 4.15
N ASP A 239 8.67 -12.73 3.53
CA ASP A 239 8.78 -11.28 3.44
C ASP A 239 8.09 -10.54 4.60
N LEU A 240 7.27 -11.27 5.33
CA LEU A 240 6.62 -10.69 6.52
C LEU A 240 7.63 -10.27 7.57
N UNK A 241 7.38 -9.02 8.01
CA UNK A 241 8.17 -8.53 9.07
C UNK A 241 9.64 -8.23 8.71
N UNK A 242 9.85 -8.45 7.65
CA UNK A 242 11.19 -8.24 7.26
C UNK A 242 11.68 -6.80 7.32
N UNK A 243 11.52 -6.13 7.74
CA UNK A 243 12.03 -4.86 7.87
C UNK A 243 11.30 -3.96 8.80
N SER A 244 10.19 -4.29 9.17
CA SER A 244 9.43 -3.40 10.07
C SER A 244 10.18 -3.10 11.38
N GLU A 245 10.95 -4.04 11.91
CA GLU A 245 11.82 -3.77 13.09
C GLU A 245 12.78 -2.59 12.86
N LYS A 246 13.30 -2.45 11.64
CA LYS A 246 14.22 -1.34 11.32
C LYS A 246 13.46 -0.01 11.21
N VAL A 247 12.22 -0.05 10.78
CA VAL A 247 11.34 1.13 10.68
C VAL A 247 11.06 1.68 12.08
N PHE A 248 10.60 0.81 12.99
CA PHE A 248 10.22 1.22 14.35
C PHE A 248 11.40 1.81 15.14
N ARG A 249 12.62 1.37 14.87
CA ARG A 249 13.83 1.91 15.54
C ARG A 249 14.24 3.30 15.04
N ARG A 250 13.71 3.76 13.91
CA ARG A 250 14.08 5.04 13.28
C ARG A 250 13.04 6.14 13.49
N LEU A 251 11.81 5.78 13.89
CA LEU A 251 10.70 6.71 14.18
C LEU A 251 10.75 7.22 15.63
#